data_d2b35fa6471c1215424c4a21cec1131d
#
_entry.id   d2b35fa6471c1215424c4a21cec1131d
#
_cell.length_a   1.000
_cell.length_b   1.000
_cell.length_c   1.000
_cell.angle_alpha   90.00
_cell.angle_beta   90.00
_cell.angle_gamma   90.00
#
_symmetry.space_group_name_H-M   'P 1'
#
loop_
_entity.id
_entity.type
_entity.pdbx_description
1 polymer ?
#
loop_
_entity_poly.entity_id
_entity_poly.type
_entity_poly.pdbx_seq_one_letter_code
_entity_poly.pdbx_strand_id
1 'polypeptide(L)'
;MIDLKFLRENPEVVKENIKKKFQDHKLPLVDEVIELDAKARAAQAEADELRANKNKISKQIGALMAQGKKEEAEEVKAEVAKNAARLTELEAQEKELSEKVTKIMMTIPNIIDPSVPIGKDDSCNVEIEKFGEPVVPDFEIPYHTDIMERFDGIDLDAAGKVAGNGFYYLMGDIARIHSAVISYARDFMINRGFTYCVPPFMIRSNVVTGVMSFDEMDAMMYKIEGEDLYLIGTSEHSMIGKFIDTIVDEKELPKTLTSYSPCFRKEKGAHGIEERGVYRIQDRKSVV
;
A
#
# COMPACT_ATOMS: atom_id res chain seq x y z
N MET A 1 4.88 0.61 -5.63
CA MET A 1 5.48 1.84 -6.22
C MET A 1 6.80 1.47 -6.89
N ILE A 2 7.07 1.98 -8.09
CA ILE A 2 8.36 1.78 -8.79
C ILE A 2 9.47 2.44 -7.97
N ASP A 3 10.67 1.86 -7.98
CA ASP A 3 11.84 2.50 -7.38
C ASP A 3 12.21 3.79 -8.12
N LEU A 4 12.44 4.88 -7.38
CA LEU A 4 12.73 6.20 -7.94
C LEU A 4 14.05 6.22 -8.73
N LYS A 5 15.06 5.47 -8.27
CA LYS A 5 16.33 5.34 -8.98
C LYS A 5 16.13 4.61 -10.31
N PHE A 6 15.34 3.53 -10.31
CA PHE A 6 14.99 2.81 -11.52
C PHE A 6 14.28 3.73 -12.54
N LEU A 7 13.28 4.51 -12.11
CA LEU A 7 12.58 5.46 -12.99
C LEU A 7 13.54 6.47 -13.59
N ARG A 8 14.45 7.01 -12.81
CA ARG A 8 15.44 8.00 -13.24
C ARG A 8 16.43 7.43 -14.25
N GLU A 9 16.87 6.20 -14.03
CA GLU A 9 17.85 5.52 -14.91
C GLU A 9 17.21 4.92 -16.16
N ASN A 10 15.89 4.63 -16.11
CA ASN A 10 15.16 3.95 -17.18
C ASN A 10 13.81 4.63 -17.52
N PRO A 11 13.77 5.94 -17.79
CA PRO A 11 12.52 6.67 -17.99
C PRO A 11 11.70 6.14 -19.17
N GLU A 12 12.35 5.74 -20.26
CA GLU A 12 11.67 5.23 -21.45
C GLU A 12 11.00 3.86 -21.20
N VAL A 13 11.58 3.02 -20.36
CA VAL A 13 10.96 1.75 -19.94
C VAL A 13 9.68 2.01 -19.16
N VAL A 14 9.71 3.01 -18.27
CA VAL A 14 8.53 3.40 -17.49
C VAL A 14 7.46 4.00 -18.40
N LYS A 15 7.83 4.89 -19.33
CA LYS A 15 6.89 5.48 -20.29
C LYS A 15 6.27 4.41 -21.20
N GLU A 16 7.05 3.45 -21.68
CA GLU A 16 6.52 2.33 -22.47
C GLU A 16 5.54 1.48 -21.66
N ASN A 17 5.86 1.19 -20.40
CA ASN A 17 4.96 0.49 -19.49
C ASN A 17 3.63 1.22 -19.25
N ILE A 18 3.67 2.55 -19.10
CA ILE A 18 2.47 3.40 -18.99
C ILE A 18 1.59 3.23 -20.23
N LYS A 19 2.17 3.22 -21.45
CA LYS A 19 1.46 2.98 -22.70
C LYS A 19 0.85 1.59 -22.76
N LYS A 20 1.58 0.55 -22.35
CA LYS A 20 1.09 -0.84 -22.28
C LYS A 20 -0.12 -0.97 -21.35
N LYS A 21 -0.24 -0.10 -20.35
CA LYS A 21 -1.38 -0.02 -19.43
C LYS A 21 -2.47 0.97 -19.86
N PHE A 22 -2.40 1.50 -21.07
CA PHE A 22 -3.36 2.47 -21.61
C PHE A 22 -3.57 3.72 -20.73
N GLN A 23 -2.50 4.20 -20.11
CA GLN A 23 -2.52 5.35 -19.19
C GLN A 23 -1.68 6.52 -19.73
N ASP A 24 -1.75 6.81 -21.01
CA ASP A 24 -0.92 7.80 -21.71
C ASP A 24 -0.96 9.20 -21.07
N HIS A 25 -2.05 9.55 -20.39
CA HIS A 25 -2.18 10.79 -19.63
C HIS A 25 -1.15 10.93 -18.49
N LYS A 26 -0.50 9.83 -18.10
CA LYS A 26 0.54 9.82 -17.06
C LYS A 26 1.97 9.96 -17.61
N LEU A 27 2.16 9.96 -18.93
CA LEU A 27 3.50 10.08 -19.54
C LEU A 27 4.27 11.34 -19.06
N PRO A 28 3.66 12.53 -18.98
CA PRO A 28 4.35 13.72 -18.50
C PRO A 28 4.85 13.63 -17.05
N LEU A 29 4.19 12.80 -16.23
CA LEU A 29 4.54 12.65 -14.81
C LEU A 29 5.92 12.03 -14.61
N VAL A 30 6.41 11.25 -15.58
CA VAL A 30 7.75 10.65 -15.52
C VAL A 30 8.82 11.75 -15.58
N ASP A 31 8.68 12.69 -16.51
CA ASP A 31 9.62 13.79 -16.67
C ASP A 31 9.51 14.76 -15.47
N GLU A 32 8.30 15.05 -15.00
CA GLU A 32 8.05 15.87 -13.82
C GLU A 32 8.74 15.30 -12.56
N VAL A 33 8.63 13.99 -12.33
CA VAL A 33 9.32 13.32 -11.21
C VAL A 33 10.84 13.50 -11.31
N ILE A 34 11.42 13.34 -12.51
CA ILE A 34 12.87 13.49 -12.72
C ILE A 34 13.33 14.92 -12.39
N GLU A 35 12.56 15.93 -12.83
CA GLU A 35 12.87 17.32 -12.52
C GLU A 35 12.75 17.64 -11.02
N LEU A 36 11.69 17.17 -10.37
CA LEU A 36 11.47 17.41 -8.94
C LEU A 36 12.53 16.69 -8.10
N ASP A 37 12.88 15.45 -8.43
CA ASP A 37 13.96 14.70 -7.79
C ASP A 37 15.32 15.39 -7.95
N ALA A 38 15.60 15.91 -9.14
CA ALA A 38 16.84 16.67 -9.36
C ALA A 38 16.93 17.92 -8.48
N LYS A 39 15.80 18.66 -8.34
CA LYS A 39 15.72 19.83 -7.46
C LYS A 39 15.85 19.45 -5.98
N ALA A 40 15.21 18.36 -5.54
CA ALA A 40 15.31 17.86 -4.17
C ALA A 40 16.74 17.46 -3.82
N ARG A 41 17.42 16.72 -4.71
CA ARG A 41 18.81 16.32 -4.51
C ARG A 41 19.77 17.50 -4.51
N ALA A 42 19.51 18.53 -5.32
CA ALA A 42 20.31 19.74 -5.31
C ALA A 42 20.15 20.49 -3.97
N ALA A 43 18.91 20.64 -3.47
CA ALA A 43 18.64 21.26 -2.19
C ALA A 43 19.29 20.48 -1.04
N GLN A 44 19.22 19.16 -1.06
CA GLN A 44 19.87 18.28 -0.08
C GLN A 44 21.41 18.44 -0.11
N ALA A 45 22.03 18.45 -1.30
CA ALA A 45 23.47 18.62 -1.45
C ALA A 45 23.95 19.97 -0.89
N GLU A 46 23.23 21.08 -1.19
CA GLU A 46 23.52 22.39 -0.63
C GLU A 46 23.34 22.40 0.90
N ALA A 47 22.28 21.77 1.41
CA ALA A 47 22.06 21.65 2.85
C ALA A 47 23.18 20.87 3.55
N ASP A 48 23.65 19.78 2.96
CA ASP A 48 24.74 18.96 3.50
C ASP A 48 26.07 19.72 3.50
N GLU A 49 26.33 20.52 2.46
CA GLU A 49 27.50 21.41 2.42
C GLU A 49 27.43 22.48 3.53
N LEU A 50 26.27 23.10 3.73
CA LEU A 50 26.08 24.08 4.81
C LEU A 50 26.23 23.45 6.20
N ARG A 51 25.73 22.22 6.41
CA ARG A 51 25.93 21.45 7.65
C ARG A 51 27.41 21.14 7.91
N ALA A 52 28.15 20.72 6.88
CA ALA A 52 29.59 20.46 6.97
C ALA A 52 30.37 21.73 7.29
N ASN A 53 30.01 22.85 6.66
CA ASN A 53 30.63 24.15 6.90
C ASN A 53 30.35 24.69 8.32
N LYS A 54 29.13 24.51 8.84
CA LYS A 54 28.76 24.92 10.20
C LYS A 54 29.74 24.38 11.25
N ASN A 55 30.16 23.12 11.13
CA ASN A 55 31.11 22.51 12.05
C ASN A 55 32.52 23.10 11.96
N LYS A 56 32.97 23.49 10.74
CA LYS A 56 34.26 24.17 10.53
C LYS A 56 34.24 25.60 11.11
N ILE A 57 33.17 26.34 10.80
CA ILE A 57 33.02 27.74 11.22
C ILE A 57 32.87 27.83 12.74
N SER A 58 32.18 26.91 13.39
CA SER A 58 32.09 26.88 14.86
C SER A 58 33.45 26.73 15.53
N LYS A 59 34.35 25.94 14.96
CA LYS A 59 35.73 25.81 15.43
C LYS A 59 36.53 27.11 15.22
N GLN A 60 36.29 27.80 14.10
CA GLN A 60 36.96 29.09 13.79
C GLN A 60 36.54 30.19 14.77
N ILE A 61 35.25 30.29 15.11
CA ILE A 61 34.74 31.24 16.10
C ILE A 61 35.46 31.04 17.45
N GLY A 62 35.59 29.80 17.91
CA GLY A 62 36.29 29.47 19.12
C GLY A 62 37.76 29.93 19.10
N ALA A 63 38.44 29.72 17.98
CA ALA A 63 39.83 30.14 17.80
C ALA A 63 40.01 31.69 17.76
N LEU A 64 39.13 32.41 17.06
CA LEU A 64 39.13 33.87 16.97
C LEU A 64 38.82 34.52 18.32
N MET A 65 37.88 33.96 19.08
CA MET A 65 37.58 34.43 20.42
C MET A 65 38.77 34.23 21.38
N ALA A 66 39.47 33.11 21.31
CA ALA A 66 40.67 32.85 22.08
C ALA A 66 41.83 33.78 21.73
N GLN A 67 41.89 34.31 20.49
CA GLN A 67 42.85 35.27 20.01
C GLN A 67 42.47 36.73 20.29
N GLY A 68 41.29 36.98 20.88
CA GLY A 68 40.82 38.33 21.18
C GLY A 68 40.27 39.11 19.98
N LYS A 69 40.12 38.50 18.82
CA LYS A 69 39.62 39.09 17.55
C LYS A 69 38.08 39.12 17.50
N LYS A 70 37.50 40.00 18.31
CA LYS A 70 36.05 40.04 18.51
C LYS A 70 35.28 40.46 17.27
N GLU A 71 35.76 41.42 16.48
CA GLU A 71 35.07 41.90 15.25
C GLU A 71 35.02 40.79 14.19
N GLU A 72 36.14 40.11 13.91
CA GLU A 72 36.19 38.98 13.00
C GLU A 72 35.28 37.83 13.48
N ALA A 73 35.17 37.60 14.78
CA ALA A 73 34.28 36.60 15.35
C ALA A 73 32.79 36.94 15.17
N GLU A 74 32.41 38.23 15.23
CA GLU A 74 31.04 38.68 14.99
C GLU A 74 30.63 38.57 13.49
N GLU A 75 31.54 38.88 12.58
CA GLU A 75 31.30 38.66 11.13
C GLU A 75 31.04 37.18 10.82
N VAL A 76 31.87 36.29 11.41
CA VAL A 76 31.70 34.85 11.24
C VAL A 76 30.40 34.34 11.88
N LYS A 77 29.97 34.92 13.00
CA LYS A 77 28.66 34.60 13.61
C LYS A 77 27.49 35.03 12.71
N ALA A 78 27.58 36.21 12.07
CA ALA A 78 26.55 36.66 11.12
C ALA A 78 26.45 35.73 9.92
N GLU A 79 27.59 35.22 9.42
CA GLU A 79 27.61 34.22 8.37
C GLU A 79 26.93 32.89 8.81
N VAL A 80 27.20 32.42 10.02
CA VAL A 80 26.53 31.24 10.60
C VAL A 80 25.02 31.45 10.67
N ALA A 81 24.56 32.63 11.10
CA ALA A 81 23.14 32.93 11.18
C ALA A 81 22.48 32.90 9.78
N LYS A 82 23.12 33.47 8.74
CA LYS A 82 22.67 33.42 7.37
C LYS A 82 22.59 31.98 6.84
N ASN A 83 23.64 31.21 7.09
CA ASN A 83 23.71 29.81 6.68
C ASN A 83 22.65 28.96 7.41
N ALA A 84 22.34 29.25 8.67
CA ALA A 84 21.27 28.56 9.42
C ALA A 84 19.88 28.87 8.83
N ALA A 85 19.60 30.11 8.47
CA ALA A 85 18.34 30.48 7.79
C ALA A 85 18.22 29.77 6.43
N ARG A 86 19.28 29.79 5.63
CA ARG A 86 19.32 29.10 4.34
C ARG A 86 19.13 27.58 4.47
N LEU A 87 19.77 26.97 5.48
CA LEU A 87 19.59 25.55 5.77
C LEU A 87 18.12 25.23 6.07
N THR A 88 17.44 26.02 6.88
CA THR A 88 16.01 25.82 7.17
C THR A 88 15.13 25.92 5.92
N GLU A 89 15.44 26.87 5.02
CA GLU A 89 14.72 26.97 3.74
C GLU A 89 14.95 25.74 2.86
N LEU A 90 16.18 25.27 2.74
CA LEU A 90 16.52 24.10 1.95
C LEU A 90 15.89 22.83 2.50
N GLU A 91 15.87 22.64 3.81
CA GLU A 91 15.20 21.50 4.45
C GLU A 91 13.69 21.51 4.21
N ALA A 92 13.07 22.69 4.27
CA ALA A 92 11.65 22.83 3.95
C ALA A 92 11.37 22.55 2.45
N GLN A 93 12.22 23.07 1.57
CA GLN A 93 12.12 22.85 0.13
C GLN A 93 12.34 21.37 -0.24
N GLU A 94 13.36 20.73 0.31
CA GLU A 94 13.64 19.31 0.09
C GLU A 94 12.46 18.45 0.52
N LYS A 95 11.90 18.71 1.70
CA LYS A 95 10.73 18.00 2.21
C LYS A 95 9.51 18.18 1.29
N GLU A 96 9.20 19.41 0.88
CA GLU A 96 8.07 19.68 -0.04
C GLU A 96 8.24 18.95 -1.38
N LEU A 97 9.45 19.01 -1.96
CA LEU A 97 9.76 18.34 -3.23
C LEU A 97 9.67 16.83 -3.10
N SER A 98 10.21 16.25 -2.03
CA SER A 98 10.13 14.80 -1.76
C SER A 98 8.70 14.31 -1.56
N GLU A 99 7.86 15.10 -0.88
CA GLU A 99 6.43 14.78 -0.75
C GLU A 99 5.71 14.82 -2.10
N LYS A 100 6.01 15.80 -2.96
CA LYS A 100 5.45 15.87 -4.34
C LYS A 100 5.90 14.68 -5.18
N VAL A 101 7.20 14.35 -5.17
CA VAL A 101 7.74 13.18 -5.86
C VAL A 101 7.03 11.92 -5.41
N THR A 102 6.88 11.71 -4.11
CA THR A 102 6.19 10.54 -3.56
C THR A 102 4.74 10.44 -4.05
N LYS A 103 4.00 11.55 -4.01
CA LYS A 103 2.60 11.59 -4.47
C LYS A 103 2.48 11.21 -5.95
N ILE A 104 3.35 11.74 -6.81
CA ILE A 104 3.33 11.42 -8.24
C ILE A 104 3.74 9.96 -8.46
N MET A 105 4.81 9.50 -7.81
CA MET A 105 5.30 8.12 -7.90
C MET A 105 4.25 7.08 -7.53
N MET A 106 3.38 7.38 -6.56
CA MET A 106 2.25 6.51 -6.17
C MET A 106 1.20 6.36 -7.26
N THR A 107 1.13 7.27 -8.23
CA THR A 107 0.20 7.20 -9.36
C THR A 107 0.78 6.48 -10.58
N ILE A 108 2.10 6.37 -10.67
CA ILE A 108 2.78 5.68 -11.77
C ILE A 108 2.61 4.17 -11.59
N PRO A 109 2.09 3.45 -12.62
CA PRO A 109 1.83 2.02 -12.49
C PRO A 109 3.11 1.20 -12.44
N ASN A 110 3.09 0.10 -11.68
CA ASN A 110 4.18 -0.87 -11.64
C ASN A 110 4.44 -1.49 -13.02
N ILE A 111 5.69 -1.92 -13.25
CA ILE A 111 6.10 -2.56 -14.49
C ILE A 111 5.37 -3.88 -14.67
N ILE A 112 4.81 -4.09 -15.86
CA ILE A 112 4.17 -5.35 -16.27
C ILE A 112 5.27 -6.38 -16.55
N ASP A 113 5.09 -7.59 -16.05
CA ASP A 113 5.96 -8.71 -16.43
C ASP A 113 5.79 -9.03 -17.93
N PRO A 114 6.86 -9.37 -18.66
CA PRO A 114 6.79 -9.69 -20.09
C PRO A 114 5.84 -10.85 -20.45
N SER A 115 5.55 -11.75 -19.52
CA SER A 115 4.63 -12.87 -19.72
C SER A 115 3.15 -12.48 -19.69
N VAL A 116 2.84 -11.27 -19.19
CA VAL A 116 1.44 -10.80 -19.07
C VAL A 116 0.94 -10.28 -20.41
N PRO A 117 -0.20 -10.77 -20.93
CA PRO A 117 -0.82 -10.26 -22.15
C PRO A 117 -1.18 -8.77 -22.03
N ILE A 118 -0.94 -8.02 -23.10
CA ILE A 118 -1.35 -6.61 -23.16
C ILE A 118 -2.81 -6.54 -23.59
N GLY A 119 -3.65 -5.97 -22.73
CA GLY A 119 -5.08 -5.86 -22.98
C GLY A 119 -5.73 -4.72 -22.20
N LYS A 120 -6.88 -4.25 -22.68
CA LYS A 120 -7.62 -3.15 -22.05
C LYS A 120 -8.43 -3.59 -20.83
N ASP A 121 -8.91 -4.81 -20.88
CA ASP A 121 -9.80 -5.41 -19.89
C ASP A 121 -9.65 -6.93 -19.82
N ASP A 122 -10.45 -7.58 -19.01
CA ASP A 122 -10.43 -9.03 -18.77
C ASP A 122 -10.79 -9.89 -19.99
N SER A 123 -11.41 -9.32 -21.02
CA SER A 123 -11.66 -10.04 -22.28
C SER A 123 -10.37 -10.40 -23.03
N CYS A 124 -9.29 -9.71 -22.71
CA CYS A 124 -7.95 -9.96 -23.26
C CYS A 124 -7.15 -11.01 -22.47
N ASN A 125 -7.69 -11.54 -21.38
CA ASN A 125 -7.02 -12.58 -20.60
C ASN A 125 -6.87 -13.86 -21.41
N VAL A 126 -5.71 -14.50 -21.28
CA VAL A 126 -5.40 -15.76 -21.94
C VAL A 126 -5.44 -16.87 -20.90
N GLU A 127 -6.27 -17.90 -21.13
CA GLU A 127 -6.27 -19.08 -20.30
C GLU A 127 -4.98 -19.86 -20.52
N ILE A 128 -4.17 -20.02 -19.47
CA ILE A 128 -2.87 -20.68 -19.52
C ILE A 128 -2.93 -22.14 -19.06
N GLU A 129 -3.91 -22.52 -18.28
CA GLU A 129 -4.05 -23.88 -17.75
C GLU A 129 -5.50 -24.19 -17.37
N LYS A 130 -5.93 -25.41 -17.64
CA LYS A 130 -7.16 -26.01 -17.13
C LYS A 130 -6.82 -27.23 -16.28
N PHE A 131 -7.47 -27.35 -15.13
CA PHE A 131 -7.36 -28.51 -14.28
C PHE A 131 -8.71 -29.20 -14.11
N GLY A 132 -8.78 -30.47 -14.55
CA GLY A 132 -10.00 -31.27 -14.49
C GLY A 132 -11.03 -30.88 -15.54
N GLU A 133 -12.10 -31.67 -15.59
CA GLU A 133 -13.26 -31.41 -16.43
C GLU A 133 -14.46 -31.02 -15.56
N PRO A 134 -15.25 -30.01 -15.96
CA PRO A 134 -16.43 -29.62 -15.20
C PRO A 134 -17.47 -30.74 -15.24
N VAL A 135 -17.95 -31.17 -14.07
CA VAL A 135 -19.06 -32.11 -13.95
C VAL A 135 -20.34 -31.28 -13.78
N VAL A 136 -21.17 -31.26 -14.82
CA VAL A 136 -22.46 -30.60 -14.75
C VAL A 136 -23.47 -31.66 -14.35
N PRO A 137 -24.11 -31.57 -13.17
CA PRO A 137 -25.14 -32.53 -12.76
C PRO A 137 -26.38 -32.41 -13.61
N ASP A 138 -27.18 -33.49 -13.69
CA ASP A 138 -28.43 -33.56 -14.42
C ASP A 138 -29.65 -33.01 -13.63
N PHE A 139 -29.40 -32.39 -12.49
CA PHE A 139 -30.40 -31.75 -11.65
C PHE A 139 -30.09 -30.27 -11.45
N GLU A 140 -31.14 -29.50 -11.15
CA GLU A 140 -31.00 -28.08 -10.82
C GLU A 140 -30.22 -27.89 -9.50
N ILE A 141 -29.10 -27.19 -9.56
CA ILE A 141 -28.31 -26.88 -8.39
C ILE A 141 -28.97 -25.71 -7.64
N PRO A 142 -29.44 -25.89 -6.40
CA PRO A 142 -30.04 -24.80 -5.64
C PRO A 142 -28.97 -23.74 -5.29
N TYR A 143 -29.40 -22.51 -5.15
CA TYR A 143 -28.51 -21.46 -4.62
C TYR A 143 -28.03 -21.78 -3.21
N HIS A 144 -26.81 -21.33 -2.89
CA HIS A 144 -26.24 -21.56 -1.56
C HIS A 144 -27.09 -20.94 -0.43
N THR A 145 -27.77 -19.82 -0.66
CA THR A 145 -28.73 -19.22 0.29
C THR A 145 -29.92 -20.13 0.54
N ASP A 146 -30.50 -20.75 -0.50
CA ASP A 146 -31.63 -21.67 -0.35
C ASP A 146 -31.25 -22.89 0.48
N ILE A 147 -30.00 -23.35 0.32
CA ILE A 147 -29.45 -24.44 1.15
C ILE A 147 -29.31 -23.98 2.60
N MET A 148 -28.73 -22.79 2.81
CA MET A 148 -28.52 -22.24 4.17
C MET A 148 -29.85 -21.99 4.89
N GLU A 149 -30.88 -21.49 4.19
CA GLU A 149 -32.23 -21.30 4.73
C GLU A 149 -32.88 -22.61 5.14
N ARG A 150 -32.72 -23.68 4.35
CA ARG A 150 -33.25 -25.04 4.71
C ARG A 150 -32.67 -25.60 6.02
N PHE A 151 -31.50 -25.11 6.41
CA PHE A 151 -30.81 -25.51 7.66
C PHE A 151 -30.90 -24.43 8.74
N ASP A 152 -31.78 -23.44 8.61
CA ASP A 152 -31.85 -22.28 9.53
C ASP A 152 -30.48 -21.64 9.81
N GLY A 153 -29.61 -21.67 8.80
CA GLY A 153 -28.19 -21.34 8.93
C GLY A 153 -27.83 -19.92 8.51
N ILE A 154 -28.79 -19.11 8.06
CA ILE A 154 -28.58 -17.73 7.62
C ILE A 154 -29.74 -16.83 8.07
N ASP A 155 -29.42 -15.57 8.45
CA ASP A 155 -30.42 -14.53 8.71
C ASP A 155 -29.96 -13.21 8.06
N LEU A 156 -30.54 -12.92 6.90
CA LEU A 156 -30.27 -11.70 6.14
C LEU A 156 -31.08 -10.52 6.66
N ASP A 157 -32.31 -10.77 7.14
CA ASP A 157 -33.21 -9.73 7.62
C ASP A 157 -32.69 -9.09 8.92
N ALA A 158 -32.24 -9.89 9.87
CA ALA A 158 -31.62 -9.39 11.07
C ALA A 158 -30.32 -8.65 10.79
N ALA A 159 -29.51 -9.16 9.88
CA ALA A 159 -28.27 -8.49 9.46
C ALA A 159 -28.55 -7.14 8.79
N GLY A 160 -29.57 -7.06 7.94
CA GLY A 160 -30.00 -5.80 7.33
C GLY A 160 -30.42 -4.74 8.35
N LYS A 161 -31.08 -5.13 9.44
CA LYS A 161 -31.43 -4.22 10.55
C LYS A 161 -30.24 -3.73 11.34
N VAL A 162 -29.21 -4.56 11.50
CA VAL A 162 -28.04 -4.27 12.35
C VAL A 162 -26.97 -3.50 11.60
N ALA A 163 -26.69 -3.86 10.34
CA ALA A 163 -25.53 -3.37 9.61
C ALA A 163 -25.85 -2.86 8.19
N GLY A 164 -27.07 -3.07 7.71
CA GLY A 164 -27.47 -2.73 6.37
C GLY A 164 -27.47 -3.92 5.42
N ASN A 165 -27.95 -3.69 4.18
CA ASN A 165 -28.03 -4.71 3.16
C ASN A 165 -26.60 -5.19 2.77
N GLY A 166 -26.53 -6.49 2.46
CA GLY A 166 -25.28 -7.13 2.08
C GLY A 166 -24.53 -7.80 3.23
N PHE A 167 -24.92 -7.54 4.50
CA PHE A 167 -24.44 -8.29 5.65
C PHE A 167 -25.27 -9.54 5.90
N TYR A 168 -24.73 -10.48 6.66
CA TYR A 168 -25.40 -11.74 6.98
C TYR A 168 -25.02 -12.25 8.37
N TYR A 169 -25.91 -13.01 9.00
CA TYR A 169 -25.58 -13.88 10.09
C TYR A 169 -25.47 -15.32 9.56
N LEU A 170 -24.40 -16.01 9.92
CA LEU A 170 -24.31 -17.48 9.79
C LEU A 170 -24.65 -18.09 11.15
N MET A 171 -25.47 -19.12 11.15
CA MET A 171 -25.97 -19.72 12.37
C MET A 171 -25.86 -21.24 12.35
N GLY A 172 -25.99 -21.87 13.50
CA GLY A 172 -26.06 -23.32 13.66
C GLY A 172 -24.92 -24.07 12.99
N ASP A 173 -25.27 -25.12 12.25
CA ASP A 173 -24.29 -25.97 11.58
C ASP A 173 -23.59 -25.30 10.40
N ILE A 174 -24.24 -24.35 9.73
CA ILE A 174 -23.61 -23.55 8.68
C ILE A 174 -22.44 -22.72 9.23
N ALA A 175 -22.64 -22.06 10.39
CA ALA A 175 -21.56 -21.33 11.07
C ALA A 175 -20.41 -22.27 11.52
N ARG A 176 -20.76 -23.49 11.97
CA ARG A 176 -19.75 -24.50 12.33
C ARG A 176 -18.95 -24.99 11.13
N ILE A 177 -19.60 -25.23 10.00
CA ILE A 177 -18.95 -25.62 8.74
C ILE A 177 -18.01 -24.50 8.27
N HIS A 178 -18.45 -23.24 8.29
CA HIS A 178 -17.63 -22.09 7.98
C HIS A 178 -16.35 -22.06 8.85
N SER A 179 -16.50 -22.21 10.17
CA SER A 179 -15.36 -22.24 11.09
C SER A 179 -14.45 -23.44 10.85
N ALA A 180 -15.00 -24.60 10.49
CA ALA A 180 -14.23 -25.79 10.17
C ALA A 180 -13.39 -25.61 8.90
N VAL A 181 -13.93 -24.98 7.86
CA VAL A 181 -13.20 -24.67 6.62
C VAL A 181 -12.03 -23.72 6.90
N ILE A 182 -12.25 -22.68 7.72
CA ILE A 182 -11.18 -21.76 8.13
C ILE A 182 -10.09 -22.50 8.90
N SER A 183 -10.48 -23.38 9.84
CA SER A 183 -9.52 -24.18 10.61
C SER A 183 -8.72 -25.13 9.73
N TYR A 184 -9.39 -25.78 8.77
CA TYR A 184 -8.74 -26.64 7.80
C TYR A 184 -7.71 -25.88 6.95
N ALA A 185 -8.10 -24.73 6.40
CA ALA A 185 -7.21 -23.89 5.58
C ALA A 185 -5.98 -23.43 6.38
N ARG A 186 -6.18 -22.99 7.63
CA ARG A 186 -5.09 -22.63 8.53
C ARG A 186 -4.10 -23.79 8.73
N ASP A 187 -4.61 -24.94 9.11
CA ASP A 187 -3.77 -26.10 9.42
C ASP A 187 -3.07 -26.65 8.16
N PHE A 188 -3.75 -26.56 7.01
CA PHE A 188 -3.18 -26.90 5.72
C PHE A 188 -1.95 -26.01 5.37
N MET A 189 -2.03 -24.71 5.62
CA MET A 189 -0.93 -23.80 5.38
C MET A 189 0.22 -24.00 6.38
N ILE A 190 -0.10 -24.21 7.66
CA ILE A 190 0.90 -24.50 8.70
C ILE A 190 1.68 -25.78 8.33
N ASN A 191 0.98 -26.82 7.90
CA ASN A 191 1.60 -28.10 7.49
C ASN A 191 2.48 -27.98 6.24
N ARG A 192 2.36 -26.88 5.49
CA ARG A 192 3.24 -26.51 4.37
C ARG A 192 4.41 -25.59 4.76
N GLY A 193 4.62 -25.39 6.05
CA GLY A 193 5.73 -24.60 6.56
C GLY A 193 5.46 -23.08 6.64
N PHE A 194 4.21 -22.64 6.47
CA PHE A 194 3.87 -21.26 6.70
C PHE A 194 3.75 -20.94 8.19
N THR A 195 4.28 -19.82 8.62
CA THR A 195 4.06 -19.30 9.97
C THR A 195 2.69 -18.62 10.06
N TYR A 196 1.80 -19.16 10.90
CA TYR A 196 0.50 -18.56 11.14
C TYR A 196 0.61 -17.31 12.03
N CYS A 197 0.01 -16.21 11.58
CA CYS A 197 0.00 -14.93 12.27
C CYS A 197 -1.43 -14.46 12.51
N VAL A 198 -1.67 -13.85 13.66
CA VAL A 198 -2.88 -13.06 13.95
C VAL A 198 -2.46 -11.58 13.96
N PRO A 199 -2.74 -10.84 12.89
CA PRO A 199 -2.26 -9.47 12.75
C PRO A 199 -3.19 -8.46 13.44
N PRO A 200 -2.75 -7.22 13.68
CA PRO A 200 -3.65 -6.12 14.00
C PRO A 200 -4.68 -5.91 12.89
N PHE A 201 -5.95 -5.65 13.26
CA PHE A 201 -7.04 -5.37 12.31
C PHE A 201 -7.22 -3.89 12.00
N MET A 202 -6.44 -3.04 12.67
CA MET A 202 -6.32 -1.61 12.41
C MET A 202 -4.85 -1.25 12.19
N ILE A 203 -4.59 -0.42 11.19
CA ILE A 203 -3.24 -0.03 10.77
C ILE A 203 -3.17 1.49 10.55
N ARG A 204 -1.97 2.04 10.65
CA ARG A 204 -1.71 3.47 10.43
C ARG A 204 -1.63 3.81 8.93
N SER A 205 -1.80 5.09 8.60
CA SER A 205 -1.74 5.60 7.23
C SER A 205 -0.44 5.26 6.50
N ASN A 206 0.71 5.28 7.19
CA ASN A 206 2.00 4.94 6.59
C ASN A 206 2.10 3.46 6.17
N VAL A 207 1.39 2.56 6.86
CA VAL A 207 1.28 1.15 6.45
C VAL A 207 0.40 1.04 5.21
N VAL A 208 -0.75 1.73 5.22
CA VAL A 208 -1.69 1.72 4.09
C VAL A 208 -1.02 2.23 2.81
N THR A 209 -0.35 3.37 2.87
CA THR A 209 0.33 3.98 1.72
C THR A 209 1.53 3.16 1.21
N GLY A 210 2.02 2.22 1.99
CA GLY A 210 3.02 1.24 1.54
C GLY A 210 2.47 0.18 0.58
N VAL A 211 1.13 -0.03 0.54
CA VAL A 211 0.49 -1.10 -0.24
C VAL A 211 -0.55 -0.60 -1.25
N MET A 212 -1.05 0.64 -1.11
CA MET A 212 -2.01 1.24 -2.03
C MET A 212 -1.83 2.76 -2.13
N SER A 213 -2.39 3.37 -3.17
CA SER A 213 -2.38 4.82 -3.36
C SER A 213 -3.32 5.53 -2.36
N PHE A 214 -3.12 6.84 -2.17
CA PHE A 214 -4.01 7.66 -1.33
C PHE A 214 -5.47 7.65 -1.81
N ASP A 215 -5.68 7.73 -3.13
CA ASP A 215 -7.02 7.74 -3.73
C ASP A 215 -7.74 6.40 -3.49
N GLU A 216 -7.02 5.28 -3.62
CA GLU A 216 -7.55 3.95 -3.33
C GLU A 216 -7.84 3.78 -1.84
N MET A 217 -6.96 4.30 -0.97
CA MET A 217 -7.15 4.25 0.48
C MET A 217 -8.47 4.93 0.89
N ASP A 218 -8.71 6.15 0.45
CA ASP A 218 -9.93 6.90 0.78
C ASP A 218 -11.19 6.28 0.17
N ALA A 219 -11.06 5.69 -1.02
CA ALA A 219 -12.17 5.04 -1.70
C ALA A 219 -12.57 3.69 -1.10
N MET A 220 -11.60 2.92 -0.59
CA MET A 220 -11.77 1.51 -0.26
C MET A 220 -11.70 1.18 1.24
N MET A 221 -11.07 2.03 2.06
CA MET A 221 -10.84 1.72 3.48
C MET A 221 -11.71 2.54 4.41
N TYR A 222 -12.09 1.93 5.53
CA TYR A 222 -12.74 2.63 6.63
C TYR A 222 -11.69 3.27 7.52
N LYS A 223 -11.81 4.58 7.73
CA LYS A 223 -10.98 5.35 8.65
C LYS A 223 -11.68 5.51 9.99
N ILE A 224 -10.94 5.42 11.08
CA ILE A 224 -11.42 5.76 12.41
C ILE A 224 -11.37 7.28 12.56
N GLU A 225 -12.50 7.89 12.91
CA GLU A 225 -12.59 9.33 13.09
C GLU A 225 -11.76 9.78 14.30
N GLY A 226 -10.99 10.85 14.11
CA GLY A 226 -10.13 11.42 15.15
C GLY A 226 -8.80 10.71 15.38
N GLU A 227 -8.53 9.60 14.67
CA GLU A 227 -7.29 8.83 14.82
C GLU A 227 -6.61 8.54 13.48
N ASP A 228 -5.28 8.31 13.51
CA ASP A 228 -4.54 7.79 12.34
C ASP A 228 -4.63 6.25 12.32
N LEU A 229 -5.87 5.74 12.21
CA LEU A 229 -6.15 4.31 12.14
C LEU A 229 -7.16 4.01 11.04
N TYR A 230 -6.92 2.91 10.34
CA TYR A 230 -7.74 2.39 9.26
C TYR A 230 -8.01 0.90 9.50
N LEU A 231 -9.26 0.47 9.29
CA LEU A 231 -9.59 -0.96 9.29
C LEU A 231 -8.93 -1.64 8.09
N ILE A 232 -8.35 -2.81 8.29
CA ILE A 232 -7.65 -3.54 7.21
C ILE A 232 -8.61 -4.01 6.13
N GLY A 233 -8.24 -3.81 4.87
CA GLY A 233 -8.93 -4.40 3.72
C GLY A 233 -8.49 -5.85 3.43
N THR A 234 -7.38 -6.27 4.02
CA THR A 234 -6.84 -7.64 3.99
C THR A 234 -5.76 -7.75 5.08
N SER A 235 -5.54 -8.95 5.61
CA SER A 235 -4.44 -9.21 6.55
C SER A 235 -3.05 -8.94 5.94
N GLU A 236 -2.92 -9.01 4.62
CA GLU A 236 -1.69 -8.72 3.89
C GLU A 236 -1.12 -7.34 4.24
N HIS A 237 -1.98 -6.32 4.38
CA HIS A 237 -1.56 -4.97 4.75
C HIS A 237 -0.79 -4.95 6.09
N SER A 238 -1.36 -5.57 7.12
CA SER A 238 -0.71 -5.66 8.44
C SER A 238 0.55 -6.51 8.41
N MET A 239 0.55 -7.59 7.63
CA MET A 239 1.68 -8.50 7.55
C MET A 239 2.86 -7.89 6.81
N ILE A 240 2.63 -7.11 5.75
CA ILE A 240 3.66 -6.31 5.08
C ILE A 240 4.14 -5.19 6.01
N GLY A 241 3.21 -4.52 6.69
CA GLY A 241 3.51 -3.47 7.66
C GLY A 241 4.44 -3.91 8.80
N LYS A 242 4.48 -5.20 9.13
CA LYS A 242 5.41 -5.78 10.09
C LYS A 242 6.88 -5.54 9.72
N PHE A 243 7.18 -5.34 8.45
CA PHE A 243 8.54 -5.19 7.93
C PHE A 243 8.91 -3.72 7.58
N ILE A 244 8.07 -2.75 7.96
CA ILE A 244 8.41 -1.33 7.80
C ILE A 244 9.67 -1.02 8.62
N ASP A 245 10.60 -0.29 8.01
CA ASP A 245 11.88 0.13 8.61
C ASP A 245 12.70 -1.04 9.21
N THR A 246 12.52 -2.23 8.67
CA THR A 246 13.19 -3.46 9.13
C THR A 246 14.17 -3.96 8.06
N ILE A 247 15.40 -4.18 8.46
CA ILE A 247 16.39 -4.91 7.67
C ILE A 247 16.31 -6.38 8.07
N VAL A 248 15.93 -7.24 7.11
CA VAL A 248 15.83 -8.69 7.34
C VAL A 248 17.15 -9.35 6.95
N ASP A 249 17.67 -10.24 7.81
CA ASP A 249 18.86 -11.04 7.47
C ASP A 249 18.51 -12.00 6.31
N GLU A 250 19.41 -12.10 5.33
CA GLU A 250 19.27 -12.99 4.17
C GLU A 250 19.02 -14.46 4.58
N LYS A 251 19.61 -14.89 5.70
CA LYS A 251 19.42 -16.26 6.25
C LYS A 251 18.00 -16.54 6.73
N GLU A 252 17.21 -15.50 6.97
CA GLU A 252 15.80 -15.62 7.38
C GLU A 252 14.83 -15.67 6.20
N LEU A 253 15.34 -15.59 4.98
CA LEU A 253 14.54 -15.63 3.76
C LEU A 253 14.55 -17.05 3.15
N PRO A 254 13.45 -17.49 2.53
CA PRO A 254 12.17 -16.77 2.42
C PRO A 254 11.35 -16.81 3.72
N LYS A 255 10.64 -15.73 4.05
CA LYS A 255 9.65 -15.69 5.14
C LYS A 255 8.27 -15.95 4.58
N THR A 256 7.71 -17.11 4.89
CA THR A 256 6.35 -17.49 4.46
C THR A 256 5.38 -17.34 5.62
N LEU A 257 4.42 -16.43 5.47
CA LEU A 257 3.44 -16.09 6.48
C LEU A 257 2.03 -16.39 5.97
N THR A 258 1.14 -16.81 6.86
CA THR A 258 -0.29 -16.98 6.57
C THR A 258 -1.12 -16.36 7.67
N SER A 259 -2.32 -15.89 7.35
CA SER A 259 -3.21 -15.24 8.30
C SER A 259 -4.67 -15.45 7.91
N TYR A 260 -5.54 -15.41 8.92
CA TYR A 260 -6.96 -15.22 8.76
C TYR A 260 -7.37 -13.94 9.48
N SER A 261 -8.18 -13.10 8.82
CA SER A 261 -8.73 -11.88 9.40
C SER A 261 -10.03 -11.49 8.74
N PRO A 262 -10.89 -10.71 9.40
CA PRO A 262 -11.91 -9.95 8.69
C PRO A 262 -11.24 -8.97 7.73
N CYS A 263 -11.94 -8.65 6.64
CA CYS A 263 -11.49 -7.73 5.61
C CYS A 263 -12.53 -6.62 5.46
N PHE A 264 -12.19 -5.39 5.83
CA PHE A 264 -13.10 -4.26 5.81
C PHE A 264 -12.87 -3.41 4.56
N ARG A 265 -13.76 -3.49 3.59
CA ARG A 265 -13.69 -2.71 2.36
C ARG A 265 -14.97 -1.95 2.10
N LYS A 266 -14.84 -0.69 1.67
CA LYS A 266 -15.96 0.09 1.14
C LYS A 266 -16.18 -0.32 -0.31
N GLU A 267 -17.01 -1.33 -0.55
CA GLU A 267 -17.36 -1.76 -1.91
C GLU A 267 -18.29 -0.72 -2.55
N LYS A 268 -17.74 0.19 -3.36
CA LYS A 268 -18.55 1.12 -4.14
C LYS A 268 -19.14 0.39 -5.34
N GLY A 269 -20.45 0.15 -5.32
CA GLY A 269 -21.22 -0.35 -6.47
C GLY A 269 -21.62 -1.82 -6.45
N ALA A 270 -21.33 -2.57 -5.39
CA ALA A 270 -21.76 -3.97 -5.24
C ALA A 270 -23.22 -4.13 -4.75
N HIS A 271 -24.01 -3.07 -4.76
CA HIS A 271 -25.42 -3.11 -4.34
C HIS A 271 -26.37 -3.30 -5.54
N GLY A 272 -26.06 -4.24 -6.44
CA GLY A 272 -26.99 -4.68 -7.48
C GLY A 272 -28.17 -5.40 -6.83
N ILE A 273 -29.39 -5.01 -7.20
CA ILE A 273 -30.66 -5.60 -6.75
C ILE A 273 -30.76 -7.11 -7.07
N GLU A 274 -29.86 -7.63 -7.90
CA GLU A 274 -29.86 -9.03 -8.38
C GLU A 274 -28.92 -9.96 -7.61
N GLU A 275 -28.05 -9.45 -6.73
CA GLU A 275 -27.11 -10.27 -5.96
C GLU A 275 -27.77 -10.81 -4.68
N ARG A 276 -28.52 -11.89 -4.82
CA ARG A 276 -28.99 -12.70 -3.71
C ARG A 276 -27.86 -13.64 -3.29
N GLY A 277 -27.22 -13.36 -2.14
CA GLY A 277 -26.27 -14.34 -1.63
C GLY A 277 -25.39 -13.85 -0.50
N VAL A 278 -24.75 -14.81 0.17
CA VAL A 278 -23.62 -14.62 1.08
C VAL A 278 -22.38 -14.39 0.23
N TYR A 279 -22.57 -13.59 -0.82
CA TYR A 279 -21.46 -13.09 -1.56
C TYR A 279 -20.95 -11.84 -0.85
N ARG A 280 -19.82 -11.69 -0.88
CA ARG A 280 -18.99 -10.57 -1.02
C ARG A 280 -19.64 -9.19 -0.80
N ILE A 281 -19.71 -8.79 0.43
CA ILE A 281 -19.43 -7.40 0.71
C ILE A 281 -17.92 -7.13 0.44
N GLN A 282 -17.17 -8.19 0.17
CA GLN A 282 -15.72 -8.20 0.23
C GLN A 282 -15.08 -9.14 -0.79
N ASP A 283 -15.59 -9.26 -2.03
CA ASP A 283 -14.87 -10.01 -3.03
C ASP A 283 -13.75 -9.19 -3.65
N ARG A 284 -12.58 -9.73 -3.64
CA ARG A 284 -11.46 -9.31 -4.45
C ARG A 284 -11.66 -9.93 -5.84
N LYS A 285 -11.97 -9.13 -6.86
CA LYS A 285 -11.56 -9.52 -8.21
C LYS A 285 -10.04 -9.67 -8.14
N SER A 286 -9.56 -10.88 -8.03
CA SER A 286 -8.18 -11.16 -8.36
C SER A 286 -8.04 -10.93 -9.85
N VAL A 287 -7.64 -9.73 -10.22
CA VAL A 287 -6.96 -9.52 -11.47
C VAL A 287 -5.54 -9.97 -11.19
N VAL A 288 -5.21 -11.16 -11.64
CA VAL A 288 -3.83 -11.65 -11.70
C VAL A 288 -3.04 -10.76 -12.64
#